data_ad6239a2828a142634be113b1f7fac8e
#
_entry.id   ad6239a2828a142634be113b1f7fac8e
#
_cell.length_a   1.000
_cell.length_b   1.000
_cell.length_c   1.000
_cell.angle_alpha   90.00
_cell.angle_beta   90.00
_cell.angle_gamma   90.00
#
_symmetry.space_group_name_H-M   'P 1'
#
loop_
_entity.id
_entity.type
_entity.pdbx_description
1 polymer ?
#
loop_
_entity_poly.entity_id
_entity_poly.type
_entity_poly.pdbx_seq_one_letter_code
_entity_poly.pdbx_strand_id
1 'polypeptide(L)'
;MVVLMGVMLVMSTALALSSTSFAAKQKPTMLSLEMSGCTNAMTCNATLLVGDKVTFNGVLTTGEGEPVSGAEINIIKFIPKPELIVIASGVTGIDGDFQLSWTAKFTETEKAPQDVTRKMLSETVAIYADFAGNDQFAASRSAKNTAVIQANEIDTSVNSDKNLYRQGEPALVFLAFIDSNDNFVDPDSLRVVLNDQEVQVEKKKTGSYTLTIPSLPKEHIQLFVIPKKAGYNLENGFLTIIVDGLK
;
A
#
# COMPACT_ATOMS: atom_id res chain seq x y z
N MET A 1 33.34 -89.15 20.62
CA MET A 1 33.08 -88.18 21.73
C MET A 1 32.66 -86.90 21.11
N VAL A 2 31.34 -86.69 21.00
CA VAL A 2 30.75 -85.51 20.34
C VAL A 2 30.11 -84.65 21.42
N VAL A 3 30.63 -83.45 21.62
CA VAL A 3 30.09 -82.50 22.59
C VAL A 3 29.06 -81.62 21.86
N LEU A 4 27.81 -81.78 22.24
CA LEU A 4 26.71 -80.87 21.77
C LEU A 4 26.71 -79.65 22.63
N MET A 5 26.97 -78.51 22.04
CA MET A 5 26.91 -77.19 22.66
C MET A 5 25.54 -76.55 22.34
N GLY A 6 24.65 -76.55 23.36
CA GLY A 6 23.33 -75.94 23.24
C GLY A 6 23.41 -74.40 23.31
N VAL A 7 22.93 -73.75 22.30
CA VAL A 7 22.75 -72.26 22.27
C VAL A 7 21.35 -71.90 22.77
N MET A 8 21.33 -71.29 23.96
CA MET A 8 20.09 -70.77 24.55
C MET A 8 19.78 -69.41 23.99
N LEU A 9 18.75 -69.34 23.17
CA LEU A 9 18.25 -68.08 22.56
C LEU A 9 17.32 -67.40 23.54
N VAL A 10 17.77 -66.31 24.18
CA VAL A 10 16.93 -65.47 25.01
C VAL A 10 16.19 -64.48 24.15
N MET A 11 14.90 -64.72 23.89
CA MET A 11 14.02 -63.74 23.27
C MET A 11 13.60 -62.69 24.31
N SER A 12 14.20 -61.49 24.22
CA SER A 12 13.72 -60.33 24.95
C SER A 12 12.60 -59.66 24.13
N THR A 13 11.35 -59.86 24.57
CA THR A 13 10.20 -59.13 24.05
C THR A 13 10.21 -57.72 24.62
N ALA A 14 10.66 -56.73 23.79
CA ALA A 14 10.50 -55.32 24.08
C ALA A 14 9.01 -54.96 23.90
N LEU A 15 8.28 -54.71 25.01
CA LEU A 15 6.99 -54.06 24.97
C LEU A 15 7.20 -52.60 24.51
N ALA A 16 6.87 -52.32 23.26
CA ALA A 16 6.73 -50.95 22.79
C ALA A 16 5.45 -50.35 23.42
N LEU A 17 5.61 -49.57 24.46
CA LEU A 17 4.55 -48.68 24.96
C LEU A 17 4.34 -47.59 23.89
N SER A 18 3.36 -47.79 23.02
CA SER A 18 2.86 -46.74 22.16
C SER A 18 2.16 -45.69 23.04
N SER A 19 2.87 -44.63 23.39
CA SER A 19 2.27 -43.44 23.99
C SER A 19 1.34 -42.81 22.92
N THR A 20 0.04 -43.08 23.00
CA THR A 20 -0.97 -42.28 22.31
C THR A 20 -0.94 -40.89 22.93
N SER A 21 -0.21 -40.00 22.32
CA SER A 21 -0.31 -38.57 22.59
C SER A 21 -1.73 -38.14 22.24
N PHE A 22 -2.59 -38.00 23.23
CA PHE A 22 -3.84 -37.26 23.05
C PHE A 22 -3.45 -35.81 22.79
N ALA A 23 -3.52 -35.38 21.54
CA ALA A 23 -3.42 -33.96 21.23
C ALA A 23 -4.48 -33.24 22.07
N ALA A 24 -4.06 -32.37 22.99
CA ALA A 24 -4.98 -31.58 23.78
C ALA A 24 -5.87 -30.78 22.84
N LYS A 25 -7.19 -30.85 23.03
CA LYS A 25 -8.15 -30.16 22.21
C LYS A 25 -7.92 -28.63 22.39
N GLN A 26 -7.49 -27.95 21.34
CA GLN A 26 -7.28 -26.51 21.37
C GLN A 26 -8.58 -25.79 21.78
N LYS A 27 -8.47 -24.77 22.64
CA LYS A 27 -9.62 -23.92 22.99
C LYS A 27 -10.05 -23.10 21.76
N PRO A 28 -11.35 -23.06 21.42
CA PRO A 28 -11.84 -22.21 20.35
C PRO A 28 -11.60 -20.74 20.70
N THR A 29 -11.36 -19.90 19.66
CA THR A 29 -11.15 -18.47 19.84
C THR A 29 -12.09 -17.66 18.95
N MET A 30 -12.32 -16.40 19.33
CA MET A 30 -13.08 -15.39 18.60
C MET A 30 -12.21 -14.16 18.41
N LEU A 31 -12.15 -13.65 17.19
CA LEU A 31 -11.34 -12.49 16.82
C LEU A 31 -12.24 -11.40 16.25
N SER A 32 -12.20 -10.20 16.83
CA SER A 32 -12.86 -9.00 16.30
C SER A 32 -11.88 -8.13 15.55
N LEU A 33 -12.40 -7.25 14.68
CA LEU A 33 -11.64 -6.22 13.98
C LEU A 33 -12.53 -5.00 13.73
N GLU A 34 -12.04 -3.85 14.17
CA GLU A 34 -12.54 -2.53 13.82
C GLU A 34 -11.45 -1.80 13.02
N MET A 35 -11.85 -1.12 11.95
CA MET A 35 -10.95 -0.37 11.07
C MET A 35 -11.36 1.11 11.11
N SER A 36 -10.40 2.02 11.25
CA SER A 36 -10.66 3.46 11.14
C SER A 36 -11.27 3.80 9.77
N GLY A 37 -12.17 4.79 9.75
CA GLY A 37 -12.93 5.14 8.53
C GLY A 37 -14.19 4.30 8.30
N CYS A 38 -14.46 3.32 9.16
CA CYS A 38 -15.69 2.53 9.13
C CYS A 38 -16.76 3.16 9.99
N THR A 39 -17.94 3.40 9.42
CA THR A 39 -19.09 3.97 10.14
C THR A 39 -19.97 2.90 10.82
N ASN A 40 -19.73 1.61 10.52
CA ASN A 40 -20.50 0.51 11.09
C ASN A 40 -19.62 -0.73 11.28
N ALA A 41 -19.59 -1.25 12.51
CA ALA A 41 -18.76 -2.40 12.88
C ALA A 41 -19.16 -3.73 12.21
N MET A 42 -20.40 -3.87 11.71
CA MET A 42 -20.86 -5.13 11.10
C MET A 42 -20.59 -5.22 9.59
N THR A 43 -20.59 -4.10 8.89
CA THR A 43 -20.31 -4.04 7.44
C THR A 43 -19.55 -2.76 7.13
N CYS A 44 -18.24 -2.85 7.13
CA CYS A 44 -17.42 -1.71 6.77
C CYS A 44 -17.23 -1.67 5.26
N ASN A 45 -17.60 -0.52 4.66
CA ASN A 45 -17.21 -0.12 3.32
C ASN A 45 -16.47 1.22 3.45
N ALA A 46 -15.15 1.17 3.58
CA ALA A 46 -14.34 2.38 3.67
C ALA A 46 -13.83 2.80 2.29
N THR A 47 -13.75 4.11 2.06
CA THR A 47 -12.95 4.67 0.97
C THR A 47 -11.67 5.22 1.59
N LEU A 48 -10.53 4.78 1.09
CA LEU A 48 -9.19 5.15 1.56
C LEU A 48 -8.43 5.79 0.40
N LEU A 49 -7.76 6.87 0.64
CA LEU A 49 -6.79 7.42 -0.31
C LEU A 49 -5.42 6.73 -0.12
N VAL A 50 -4.68 6.59 -1.19
CA VAL A 50 -3.27 6.18 -1.08
C VAL A 50 -2.52 7.18 -0.20
N GLY A 51 -1.84 6.68 0.84
CA GLY A 51 -1.17 7.50 1.84
C GLY A 51 -1.93 7.64 3.16
N ASP A 52 -3.24 7.32 3.22
CA ASP A 52 -4.01 7.38 4.45
C ASP A 52 -3.47 6.42 5.51
N LYS A 53 -3.37 6.89 6.74
CA LYS A 53 -3.03 6.05 7.89
C LYS A 53 -4.29 5.39 8.43
N VAL A 54 -4.36 4.07 8.28
CA VAL A 54 -5.46 3.22 8.76
C VAL A 54 -5.05 2.58 10.08
N THR A 55 -5.92 2.68 11.08
CA THR A 55 -5.74 2.00 12.38
C THR A 55 -6.71 0.83 12.47
N PHE A 56 -6.20 -0.29 12.96
CA PHE A 56 -6.94 -1.53 13.21
C PHE A 56 -6.94 -1.79 14.72
N ASN A 57 -8.13 -1.89 15.32
CA ASN A 57 -8.32 -2.28 16.70
C ASN A 57 -9.09 -3.60 16.75
N GLY A 58 -8.82 -4.43 17.72
CA GLY A 58 -9.56 -5.67 17.88
C GLY A 58 -9.22 -6.36 19.19
N VAL A 59 -9.93 -7.45 19.43
CA VAL A 59 -9.77 -8.29 20.63
C VAL A 59 -9.80 -9.75 20.21
N LEU A 60 -8.89 -10.55 20.78
CA LEU A 60 -8.88 -12.00 20.70
C LEU A 60 -9.29 -12.58 22.04
N THR A 61 -10.37 -13.36 22.05
CA THR A 61 -10.87 -14.05 23.23
C THR A 61 -11.01 -15.55 22.98
N THR A 62 -11.09 -16.34 24.04
CA THR A 62 -11.60 -17.72 23.95
C THR A 62 -13.09 -17.71 23.63
N GLY A 63 -13.67 -18.85 23.24
CA GLY A 63 -15.12 -19.02 23.09
C GLY A 63 -15.94 -18.76 24.36
N GLU A 64 -15.30 -18.73 25.53
CA GLU A 64 -15.88 -18.43 26.84
C GLU A 64 -15.74 -16.93 27.20
N GLY A 65 -15.07 -16.13 26.34
CA GLY A 65 -14.87 -14.68 26.53
C GLY A 65 -13.61 -14.31 27.31
N GLU A 66 -12.75 -15.28 27.67
CA GLU A 66 -11.48 -14.99 28.33
C GLU A 66 -10.48 -14.35 27.35
N PRO A 67 -9.71 -13.33 27.75
CA PRO A 67 -8.71 -12.73 26.88
C PRO A 67 -7.57 -13.70 26.53
N VAL A 68 -7.08 -13.63 25.29
CA VAL A 68 -5.91 -14.38 24.82
C VAL A 68 -4.76 -13.40 24.62
N SER A 69 -3.83 -13.38 25.57
CA SER A 69 -2.67 -12.50 25.60
C SER A 69 -1.47 -13.07 24.87
N GLY A 70 -0.64 -12.21 24.26
CA GLY A 70 0.62 -12.59 23.62
C GLY A 70 0.43 -13.36 22.30
N ALA A 71 -0.77 -13.38 21.75
CA ALA A 71 -1.07 -14.03 20.48
C ALA A 71 -0.67 -13.14 19.29
N GLU A 72 -0.01 -13.72 18.30
CA GLU A 72 0.35 -13.02 17.06
C GLU A 72 -0.89 -12.83 16.20
N ILE A 73 -1.16 -11.58 15.82
CA ILE A 73 -2.27 -11.18 14.93
C ILE A 73 -1.69 -10.62 13.65
N ASN A 74 -2.21 -11.09 12.52
CA ASN A 74 -1.89 -10.58 11.20
C ASN A 74 -3.10 -9.89 10.59
N ILE A 75 -2.94 -8.67 10.10
CA ILE A 75 -3.93 -8.01 9.26
C ILE A 75 -3.66 -8.38 7.81
N ILE A 76 -4.65 -9.01 7.21
CA ILE A 76 -4.57 -9.55 5.84
C ILE A 76 -5.36 -8.66 4.90
N LYS A 77 -4.72 -8.20 3.84
CA LYS A 77 -5.34 -7.61 2.65
C LYS A 77 -5.52 -8.71 1.61
N PHE A 78 -6.76 -8.95 1.20
CA PHE A 78 -7.12 -9.93 0.20
C PHE A 78 -7.66 -9.23 -1.06
N ILE A 79 -7.10 -9.61 -2.19
CA ILE A 79 -7.53 -9.18 -3.53
C ILE A 79 -8.17 -10.39 -4.25
N PRO A 80 -9.13 -10.16 -5.19
CA PRO A 80 -9.82 -11.23 -5.93
C PRO A 80 -8.93 -12.17 -6.77
N LYS A 81 -7.67 -11.83 -6.98
CA LYS A 81 -6.65 -12.79 -7.44
C LYS A 81 -5.98 -13.36 -6.18
N PRO A 82 -5.81 -14.69 -6.04
CA PRO A 82 -5.58 -15.35 -4.74
C PRO A 82 -4.22 -15.02 -4.13
N GLU A 83 -4.04 -13.78 -3.71
CA GLU A 83 -2.88 -13.33 -2.98
C GLU A 83 -3.31 -12.79 -1.63
N LEU A 84 -2.78 -13.40 -0.57
CA LEU A 84 -2.94 -12.95 0.81
C LEU A 84 -1.73 -12.11 1.17
N ILE A 85 -1.95 -10.83 1.44
CA ILE A 85 -0.87 -9.90 1.76
C ILE A 85 -1.01 -9.50 3.22
N VAL A 86 0.01 -9.80 4.04
CA VAL A 86 0.09 -9.29 5.41
C VAL A 86 0.47 -7.81 5.33
N ILE A 87 -0.42 -6.93 5.80
CA ILE A 87 -0.22 -5.47 5.76
C ILE A 87 0.18 -4.88 7.12
N ALA A 88 -0.11 -5.59 8.21
CA ALA A 88 0.35 -5.26 9.56
C ALA A 88 0.39 -6.52 10.41
N SER A 89 1.27 -6.56 11.41
CA SER A 89 1.38 -7.65 12.37
C SER A 89 1.69 -7.11 13.76
N GLY A 90 1.26 -7.82 14.79
CA GLY A 90 1.55 -7.50 16.18
C GLY A 90 1.04 -8.57 17.12
N VAL A 91 1.12 -8.32 18.42
CA VAL A 91 0.69 -9.27 19.46
C VAL A 91 -0.40 -8.65 20.32
N THR A 92 -1.29 -9.49 20.84
CA THR A 92 -2.34 -9.07 21.77
C THR A 92 -1.77 -8.68 23.14
N GLY A 93 -2.34 -7.64 23.74
CA GLY A 93 -2.08 -7.22 25.11
C GLY A 93 -2.63 -8.16 26.16
N ILE A 94 -2.54 -7.76 27.44
CA ILE A 94 -2.97 -8.59 28.59
C ILE A 94 -4.49 -8.84 28.56
N ASP A 95 -5.26 -7.89 28.04
CA ASP A 95 -6.71 -7.96 27.90
C ASP A 95 -7.16 -8.56 26.56
N GLY A 96 -6.22 -9.17 25.81
CA GLY A 96 -6.47 -9.76 24.50
C GLY A 96 -6.64 -8.72 23.37
N ASP A 97 -6.51 -7.43 23.66
CA ASP A 97 -6.64 -6.32 22.73
C ASP A 97 -5.40 -6.17 21.84
N PHE A 98 -5.57 -5.58 20.66
CA PHE A 98 -4.47 -5.16 19.80
C PHE A 98 -4.81 -3.85 19.10
N GLN A 99 -3.77 -3.07 18.80
CA GLN A 99 -3.85 -1.90 17.94
C GLN A 99 -2.71 -1.91 16.93
N LEU A 100 -3.05 -1.94 15.65
CA LEU A 100 -2.10 -1.98 14.56
C LEU A 100 -2.37 -0.83 13.58
N SER A 101 -1.38 -0.46 12.78
CA SER A 101 -1.56 0.58 11.77
C SER A 101 -0.90 0.20 10.45
N TRP A 102 -1.48 0.72 9.36
CA TRP A 102 -1.00 0.54 8.01
C TRP A 102 -1.20 1.82 7.21
N THR A 103 -0.31 2.11 6.28
CA THR A 103 -0.51 3.18 5.30
C THR A 103 -1.11 2.60 4.03
N ALA A 104 -2.28 3.10 3.64
CA ALA A 104 -3.01 2.61 2.48
C ALA A 104 -2.17 2.74 1.20
N LYS A 105 -2.02 1.65 0.47
CA LYS A 105 -1.32 1.59 -0.81
C LYS A 105 -1.92 0.52 -1.71
N PHE A 106 -1.80 0.72 -3.01
CA PHE A 106 -2.14 -0.30 -3.98
C PHE A 106 -1.27 -1.54 -3.80
N THR A 107 -1.79 -2.68 -4.25
CA THR A 107 -0.99 -3.88 -4.38
C THR A 107 -0.07 -3.73 -5.58
N GLU A 108 1.24 -3.82 -5.36
CA GLU A 108 2.21 -3.90 -6.44
C GLU A 108 2.03 -5.28 -7.10
N THR A 109 1.42 -5.30 -8.29
CA THR A 109 1.50 -6.47 -9.14
C THR A 109 2.91 -6.50 -9.73
N GLU A 110 3.71 -7.50 -9.38
CA GLU A 110 5.11 -7.69 -9.79
C GLU A 110 5.35 -7.71 -11.32
N LYS A 111 4.31 -7.55 -12.13
CA LYS A 111 4.38 -7.49 -13.58
C LYS A 111 3.33 -6.53 -14.13
N ALA A 112 3.49 -5.24 -13.91
CA ALA A 112 2.93 -4.32 -14.88
C ALA A 112 3.81 -4.42 -16.14
N PRO A 113 3.26 -4.85 -17.30
CA PRO A 113 3.97 -4.70 -18.57
C PRO A 113 4.36 -3.23 -18.72
N GLN A 114 5.57 -2.97 -19.25
CA GLN A 114 6.10 -1.60 -19.39
C GLN A 114 5.26 -0.68 -20.31
N ASP A 115 4.11 -1.16 -20.78
CA ASP A 115 3.19 -0.46 -21.68
C ASP A 115 1.79 -0.38 -21.04
N VAL A 116 1.68 0.14 -19.83
CA VAL A 116 0.38 0.35 -19.19
C VAL A 116 0.06 1.83 -19.09
N THR A 117 -0.58 2.32 -20.12
CA THR A 117 -1.45 3.51 -20.11
C THR A 117 -2.70 3.34 -19.22
N ARG A 118 -2.84 2.23 -18.50
CA ARG A 118 -3.91 2.00 -17.54
C ARG A 118 -3.39 2.23 -16.13
N LYS A 119 -3.45 3.47 -15.71
CA LYS A 119 -3.25 3.88 -14.33
C LYS A 119 -4.30 3.19 -13.45
N MET A 120 -3.88 2.47 -12.40
CA MET A 120 -4.82 1.94 -11.42
C MET A 120 -5.28 3.11 -10.56
N LEU A 121 -6.52 3.57 -10.78
CA LEU A 121 -7.12 4.69 -10.04
C LEU A 121 -7.83 4.23 -8.77
N SER A 122 -8.22 2.95 -8.68
CA SER A 122 -8.85 2.36 -7.52
C SER A 122 -8.63 0.86 -7.43
N GLU A 123 -8.60 0.33 -6.21
CA GLU A 123 -8.50 -1.10 -5.90
C GLU A 123 -9.51 -1.44 -4.81
N THR A 124 -10.39 -2.41 -5.06
CA THR A 124 -11.30 -2.93 -4.04
C THR A 124 -10.66 -4.12 -3.35
N VAL A 125 -10.55 -4.07 -2.04
CA VAL A 125 -9.89 -5.08 -1.20
C VAL A 125 -10.79 -5.53 -0.05
N ALA A 126 -10.62 -6.77 0.39
CA ALA A 126 -11.15 -7.22 1.68
C ALA A 126 -10.01 -7.24 2.71
N ILE A 127 -10.28 -6.75 3.92
CA ILE A 127 -9.33 -6.69 5.02
C ILE A 127 -9.92 -7.44 6.21
N TYR A 128 -9.13 -8.30 6.83
CA TYR A 128 -9.52 -9.03 8.04
C TYR A 128 -8.31 -9.31 8.93
N ALA A 129 -8.56 -9.54 10.21
CA ALA A 129 -7.55 -10.02 11.14
C ALA A 129 -7.53 -11.56 11.14
N ASP A 130 -6.33 -12.13 11.22
CA ASP A 130 -6.06 -13.57 11.24
C ASP A 130 -5.19 -13.93 12.44
N PHE A 131 -5.65 -14.90 13.19
CA PHE A 131 -4.88 -15.60 14.22
C PHE A 131 -4.69 -17.05 13.77
N ALA A 132 -3.45 -17.44 13.52
CA ALA A 132 -3.12 -18.77 12.99
C ALA A 132 -3.38 -19.92 13.98
N GLY A 133 -3.63 -19.59 15.27
CA GLY A 133 -3.69 -20.56 16.35
C GLY A 133 -2.30 -20.89 16.91
N ASN A 134 -2.30 -21.65 17.99
CA ASN A 134 -1.09 -22.23 18.61
C ASN A 134 -1.44 -23.54 19.33
N ASP A 135 -0.53 -24.09 20.13
CA ASP A 135 -0.74 -25.37 20.81
C ASP A 135 -1.94 -25.38 21.79
N GLN A 136 -2.35 -24.22 22.31
CA GLN A 136 -3.43 -24.06 23.28
C GLN A 136 -4.73 -23.58 22.67
N PHE A 137 -4.66 -22.74 21.62
CA PHE A 137 -5.77 -22.01 21.05
C PHE A 137 -5.95 -22.32 19.56
N ALA A 138 -7.18 -22.54 19.15
CA ALA A 138 -7.54 -22.77 17.76
C ALA A 138 -7.41 -21.48 16.95
N ALA A 139 -7.13 -21.62 15.64
CA ALA A 139 -7.10 -20.49 14.71
C ALA A 139 -8.46 -19.80 14.60
N SER A 140 -8.46 -18.48 14.39
CA SER A 140 -9.69 -17.70 14.15
C SER A 140 -9.44 -16.51 13.25
N ARG A 141 -10.52 -16.04 12.60
CA ARG A 141 -10.54 -14.88 11.73
C ARG A 141 -11.66 -13.94 12.12
N SER A 142 -11.41 -12.64 11.98
CA SER A 142 -12.45 -11.64 12.12
C SER A 142 -13.43 -11.65 10.93
N ALA A 143 -14.54 -10.92 11.08
CA ALA A 143 -15.35 -10.53 9.93
C ALA A 143 -14.49 -9.74 8.91
N LYS A 144 -14.87 -9.82 7.63
CA LYS A 144 -14.21 -9.09 6.54
C LYS A 144 -14.75 -7.67 6.45
N ASN A 145 -13.85 -6.71 6.41
CA ASN A 145 -14.14 -5.33 6.03
C ASN A 145 -13.82 -5.14 4.55
N THR A 146 -14.64 -4.41 3.82
CA THR A 146 -14.35 -4.03 2.44
C THR A 146 -13.80 -2.60 2.41
N ALA A 147 -12.73 -2.39 1.67
CA ALA A 147 -12.21 -1.05 1.43
C ALA A 147 -11.99 -0.83 -0.08
N VAL A 148 -12.24 0.39 -0.53
CA VAL A 148 -11.86 0.87 -1.85
C VAL A 148 -10.68 1.81 -1.66
N ILE A 149 -9.50 1.39 -2.07
CA ILE A 149 -8.30 2.23 -2.08
C ILE A 149 -8.32 3.02 -3.38
N GLN A 150 -8.24 4.34 -3.30
CA GLN A 150 -8.25 5.25 -4.44
C GLN A 150 -6.90 5.95 -4.57
N ALA A 151 -6.51 6.26 -5.80
CA ALA A 151 -5.36 7.13 -6.05
C ALA A 151 -5.67 8.52 -5.46
N ASN A 152 -4.70 9.09 -4.77
CA ASN A 152 -4.76 10.49 -4.39
C ASN A 152 -4.57 11.36 -5.65
N GLU A 153 -5.22 12.52 -5.71
CA GLU A 153 -5.10 13.43 -6.84
C GLU A 153 -3.98 14.45 -6.59
N ILE A 154 -3.26 14.80 -7.66
CA ILE A 154 -2.31 15.91 -7.65
C ILE A 154 -2.63 16.82 -8.82
N ASP A 155 -2.93 18.07 -8.50
CA ASP A 155 -3.09 19.12 -9.47
C ASP A 155 -1.73 19.60 -9.98
N THR A 156 -1.60 19.72 -11.30
CA THR A 156 -0.42 20.27 -11.97
C THR A 156 -0.71 21.70 -12.41
N SER A 157 -0.11 22.66 -11.70
CA SER A 157 -0.19 24.08 -12.07
C SER A 157 1.03 24.48 -12.89
N VAL A 158 0.80 25.12 -14.02
CA VAL A 158 1.84 25.64 -14.93
C VAL A 158 1.54 27.08 -15.28
N ASN A 159 2.38 28.00 -14.85
CA ASN A 159 2.17 29.44 -15.06
C ASN A 159 3.47 30.11 -15.51
N SER A 160 3.36 31.18 -16.30
CA SER A 160 4.49 32.05 -16.64
C SER A 160 4.44 33.35 -15.86
N ASP A 161 5.60 34.00 -15.74
CA ASP A 161 5.71 35.30 -15.06
C ASP A 161 5.00 36.45 -15.80
N LYS A 162 4.67 36.25 -17.07
CA LYS A 162 3.91 37.22 -17.92
C LYS A 162 2.90 36.48 -18.80
N ASN A 163 1.85 37.21 -19.23
CA ASN A 163 0.86 36.70 -20.18
C ASN A 163 1.26 36.95 -21.64
N LEU A 164 2.15 37.90 -21.89
CA LEU A 164 2.60 38.31 -23.23
C LEU A 164 4.07 38.68 -23.19
N TYR A 165 4.83 38.19 -24.15
CA TYR A 165 6.27 38.41 -24.26
C TYR A 165 6.60 39.02 -25.63
N ARG A 166 7.78 39.64 -25.74
CA ARG A 166 8.38 40.03 -27.01
C ARG A 166 9.41 39.00 -27.44
N GLN A 167 9.64 38.96 -28.75
CA GLN A 167 10.73 38.14 -29.27
C GLN A 167 12.07 38.52 -28.60
N GLY A 168 12.85 37.52 -28.22
CA GLY A 168 14.13 37.69 -27.55
C GLY A 168 14.05 37.93 -26.04
N GLU A 169 12.86 38.17 -25.46
CA GLU A 169 12.72 38.25 -24.02
C GLU A 169 12.92 36.89 -23.36
N PRO A 170 13.48 36.85 -22.12
CA PRO A 170 13.44 35.65 -21.33
C PRO A 170 12.06 35.43 -20.76
N ALA A 171 11.68 34.17 -20.56
CA ALA A 171 10.48 33.78 -19.83
C ALA A 171 10.84 32.90 -18.62
N LEU A 172 10.13 33.13 -17.51
CA LEU A 172 10.20 32.29 -16.34
C LEU A 172 8.89 31.56 -16.16
N VAL A 173 8.94 30.23 -16.12
CA VAL A 173 7.78 29.35 -15.91
C VAL A 173 7.86 28.73 -14.53
N PHE A 174 6.74 28.72 -13.83
CA PHE A 174 6.55 28.11 -12.53
C PHE A 174 5.71 26.85 -12.67
N LEU A 175 6.18 25.75 -12.08
CA LEU A 175 5.46 24.50 -12.00
C LEU A 175 5.17 24.20 -10.52
N ALA A 176 3.94 23.82 -10.22
CA ALA A 176 3.55 23.40 -8.88
C ALA A 176 2.71 22.12 -8.93
N PHE A 177 2.98 21.23 -8.00
CA PHE A 177 2.26 19.97 -7.82
C PHE A 177 1.67 19.97 -6.40
N ILE A 178 0.34 19.94 -6.31
CA ILE A 178 -0.41 20.11 -5.05
C ILE A 178 -1.40 18.96 -4.93
N ASP A 179 -1.40 18.26 -3.78
CA ASP A 179 -2.35 17.18 -3.51
C ASP A 179 -3.73 17.72 -3.09
N SER A 180 -4.72 16.85 -2.95
CA SER A 180 -6.09 17.19 -2.54
C SER A 180 -6.19 17.76 -1.12
N ASN A 181 -5.11 17.78 -0.33
CA ASN A 181 -5.02 18.38 0.99
C ASN A 181 -4.21 19.68 0.99
N ASP A 182 -4.00 20.31 -0.16
CA ASP A 182 -3.22 21.53 -0.36
C ASP A 182 -1.72 21.40 0.01
N ASN A 183 -1.18 20.17 0.06
CA ASN A 183 0.24 19.97 0.29
C ASN A 183 1.02 19.96 -1.01
N PHE A 184 2.19 20.60 -1.00
CA PHE A 184 3.14 20.49 -2.11
C PHE A 184 3.79 19.11 -2.12
N VAL A 185 3.76 18.42 -3.26
CA VAL A 185 4.21 17.04 -3.42
C VAL A 185 5.16 16.91 -4.60
N ASP A 186 6.33 16.29 -4.39
CA ASP A 186 7.26 15.99 -5.50
C ASP A 186 6.73 14.82 -6.34
N PRO A 187 6.72 14.94 -7.67
CA PRO A 187 6.56 13.78 -8.54
C PRO A 187 7.79 12.86 -8.44
N ASP A 188 7.59 11.54 -8.63
CA ASP A 188 8.70 10.57 -8.68
C ASP A 188 9.52 10.72 -9.97
N SER A 189 8.87 11.15 -11.03
CA SER A 189 9.53 11.59 -12.26
C SER A 189 8.78 12.76 -12.90
N LEU A 190 9.53 13.67 -13.48
CA LEU A 190 9.02 14.88 -14.14
C LEU A 190 9.68 15.02 -15.51
N ARG A 191 8.87 14.96 -16.55
CA ARG A 191 9.29 15.24 -17.93
C ARG A 191 8.65 16.53 -18.39
N VAL A 192 9.47 17.46 -18.85
CA VAL A 192 9.02 18.76 -19.39
C VAL A 192 9.47 18.88 -20.83
N VAL A 193 8.52 19.15 -21.72
CA VAL A 193 8.75 19.20 -23.17
C VAL A 193 8.39 20.60 -23.66
N LEU A 194 9.34 21.27 -24.28
CA LEU A 194 9.23 22.59 -24.87
C LEU A 194 9.38 22.47 -26.38
N ASN A 195 8.33 22.74 -27.18
CA ASN A 195 8.32 22.58 -28.62
C ASN A 195 8.99 21.26 -29.07
N ASP A 196 8.48 20.12 -28.56
CA ASP A 196 8.94 18.76 -28.83
C ASP A 196 10.36 18.42 -28.33
N GLN A 197 11.02 19.32 -27.61
CA GLN A 197 12.33 19.07 -26.99
C GLN A 197 12.20 18.94 -25.48
N GLU A 198 12.81 17.91 -24.92
CA GLU A 198 12.86 17.74 -23.47
C GLU A 198 13.82 18.74 -22.85
N VAL A 199 13.35 19.44 -21.80
CA VAL A 199 14.11 20.48 -21.10
C VAL A 199 14.21 20.17 -19.62
N GLN A 200 15.29 20.63 -18.99
CA GLN A 200 15.50 20.47 -17.56
C GLN A 200 14.86 21.61 -16.79
N VAL A 201 14.30 21.30 -15.63
CA VAL A 201 13.71 22.24 -14.70
C VAL A 201 14.52 22.28 -13.41
N GLU A 202 14.54 23.43 -12.76
CA GLU A 202 15.20 23.62 -11.47
C GLU A 202 14.19 23.44 -10.33
N LYS A 203 14.48 22.51 -9.43
CA LYS A 203 13.67 22.36 -8.22
C LYS A 203 13.98 23.49 -7.25
N LYS A 204 12.95 24.23 -6.79
CA LYS A 204 13.09 25.30 -5.79
C LYS A 204 12.76 24.82 -4.36
N LYS A 205 11.69 24.05 -4.21
CA LYS A 205 11.27 23.40 -2.96
C LYS A 205 10.39 22.19 -3.29
N THR A 206 9.94 21.45 -2.29
CA THR A 206 9.00 20.35 -2.48
C THR A 206 7.82 20.78 -3.33
N GLY A 207 7.51 20.01 -4.38
CA GLY A 207 6.42 20.25 -5.31
C GLY A 207 6.51 21.54 -6.14
N SER A 208 7.63 22.25 -6.12
CA SER A 208 7.77 23.53 -6.83
C SER A 208 9.05 23.57 -7.66
N TYR A 209 8.89 23.87 -8.96
CA TYR A 209 9.97 23.88 -9.94
C TYR A 209 9.88 25.13 -10.81
N THR A 210 11.00 25.51 -11.41
CA THR A 210 11.06 26.62 -12.38
C THR A 210 11.79 26.19 -13.64
N LEU A 211 11.35 26.75 -14.77
CA LEU A 211 12.04 26.67 -16.05
C LEU A 211 12.34 28.09 -16.52
N THR A 212 13.61 28.38 -16.82
CA THR A 212 14.00 29.63 -17.45
C THR A 212 14.24 29.38 -18.93
N ILE A 213 13.54 30.11 -19.78
CA ILE A 213 13.73 30.14 -21.23
C ILE A 213 14.47 31.43 -21.53
N PRO A 214 15.77 31.39 -21.88
CA PRO A 214 16.62 32.59 -21.90
C PRO A 214 16.27 33.58 -23.02
N SER A 215 15.68 33.08 -24.10
CA SER A 215 15.28 33.92 -25.26
C SER A 215 14.12 33.26 -26.01
N LEU A 216 13.04 33.97 -26.17
CA LEU A 216 11.87 33.48 -26.88
C LEU A 216 12.02 33.66 -28.40
N PRO A 217 11.65 32.65 -29.23
CA PRO A 217 11.61 32.74 -30.67
C PRO A 217 10.50 33.69 -31.16
N LYS A 218 10.31 33.83 -32.48
CA LYS A 218 9.17 34.54 -33.06
C LYS A 218 7.84 33.81 -32.94
N GLU A 219 7.86 32.54 -32.61
CA GLU A 219 6.69 31.68 -32.60
C GLU A 219 6.17 31.48 -31.16
N HIS A 220 4.89 31.18 -31.03
CA HIS A 220 4.33 30.74 -29.76
C HIS A 220 5.01 29.44 -29.32
N ILE A 221 5.25 29.34 -28.05
CA ILE A 221 5.88 28.16 -27.44
C ILE A 221 4.83 27.34 -26.74
N GLN A 222 4.86 26.03 -26.96
CA GLN A 222 4.05 25.05 -26.26
C GLN A 222 4.92 24.32 -25.26
N LEU A 223 4.48 24.31 -24.00
CA LEU A 223 5.10 23.59 -22.91
C LEU A 223 4.15 22.51 -22.42
N PHE A 224 4.63 21.28 -22.38
CA PHE A 224 3.96 20.13 -21.79
C PHE A 224 4.71 19.68 -20.56
N VAL A 225 3.99 19.43 -19.47
CA VAL A 225 4.51 18.97 -18.21
C VAL A 225 3.87 17.61 -17.92
N ILE A 226 4.70 16.58 -17.81
CA ILE A 226 4.25 15.18 -17.68
C ILE A 226 4.83 14.62 -16.37
N PRO A 227 4.13 14.82 -15.26
CA PRO A 227 4.54 14.29 -13.97
C PRO A 227 4.10 12.83 -13.82
N LYS A 228 4.83 12.04 -13.00
CA LYS A 228 4.41 10.70 -12.57
C LYS A 228 4.70 10.55 -11.08
N LYS A 229 3.76 9.94 -10.35
CA LYS A 229 3.94 9.54 -8.96
C LYS A 229 3.13 8.29 -8.68
N ALA A 230 3.78 7.30 -8.04
CA ALA A 230 3.13 6.04 -7.68
C ALA A 230 1.98 6.30 -6.69
N GLY A 231 0.82 5.70 -6.95
CA GLY A 231 -0.36 5.86 -6.09
C GLY A 231 -1.14 7.16 -6.25
N TYR A 232 -0.73 8.04 -7.18
CA TYR A 232 -1.41 9.32 -7.42
C TYR A 232 -1.97 9.41 -8.84
N ASN A 233 -3.09 10.11 -8.96
CA ASN A 233 -3.63 10.57 -10.23
C ASN A 233 -3.09 11.97 -10.52
N LEU A 234 -2.28 12.12 -11.58
CA LEU A 234 -1.72 13.41 -11.98
C LEU A 234 -2.23 13.76 -13.37
N GLU A 235 -2.69 15.00 -13.51
CA GLU A 235 -2.97 15.58 -14.81
C GLU A 235 -1.69 16.15 -15.43
N ASN A 236 -1.60 16.06 -16.75
CA ASN A 236 -0.52 16.72 -17.47
C ASN A 236 -0.77 18.23 -17.48
N GLY A 237 0.26 19.00 -17.19
CA GLY A 237 0.23 20.46 -17.33
C GLY A 237 0.47 20.88 -18.77
N PHE A 238 -0.17 21.98 -19.17
CA PHE A 238 0.04 22.60 -20.47
C PHE A 238 0.08 24.13 -20.35
N LEU A 239 0.99 24.76 -21.07
CA LEU A 239 1.09 26.21 -21.14
C LEU A 239 1.45 26.62 -22.58
N THR A 240 0.73 27.62 -23.12
CA THR A 240 1.15 28.32 -24.32
C THR A 240 1.73 29.68 -23.94
N ILE A 241 2.99 29.91 -24.26
CA ILE A 241 3.65 31.20 -24.10
C ILE A 241 3.43 32.02 -25.38
N ILE A 242 2.71 33.14 -25.24
CA ILE A 242 2.37 34.01 -26.34
C ILE A 242 3.48 35.03 -26.57
N VAL A 243 4.00 35.09 -27.81
CA VAL A 243 5.05 36.03 -28.20
C VAL A 243 4.45 37.07 -29.16
N ASP A 244 4.56 38.35 -28.80
CA ASP A 244 4.09 39.47 -29.61
C ASP A 244 5.01 39.70 -30.82
N GLY A 245 4.42 40.08 -31.98
CA GLY A 245 5.15 40.39 -33.21
C GLY A 245 5.01 39.37 -34.33
N LEU A 246 4.13 38.38 -34.16
CA LEU A 246 3.65 37.56 -35.29
C LEU A 246 2.66 38.39 -36.09
N LYS A 247 3.10 38.89 -37.25
CA LYS A 247 2.24 39.47 -38.29
C LYS A 247 1.97 38.46 -39.38
#